data_971794c9e51dfd20ddd6e09b3bada09a
#
_entry.id   971794c9e51dfd20ddd6e09b3bada09a
#
_cell.length_a   1.000
_cell.length_b   1.000
_cell.length_c   1.000
_cell.angle_alpha   90.00
_cell.angle_beta   90.00
_cell.angle_gamma   90.00
#
_symmetry.space_group_name_H-M   'P 1'
#
loop_
_entity.id
_entity.type
_entity.pdbx_description
1 polymer ?
#
loop_
_entity_poly.entity_id
_entity_poly.type
_entity_poly.pdbx_seq_one_letter_code
_entity_poly.pdbx_strand_id
1 'polypeptide(L)'
;MLSEHFNKMVRQVQKLIQEVYQEQYLKQKAELKSLRAQINPHFLYNTLESINWMARTRNVPEIGDMVKALGDLMRASISGDDFVTLNDEITNITNYLKIQKFRYGDRLGVCIGISPDIGQIIVPKLILQPIVENSIVHGLEEKLEDGHIRISGELENGDVVIMICDDGVGMEKEKADHLNRLFSEYHEGTRVSGGSAKVDIRKDIGSKDDMHTHIGLINVDRRIKMYYGASYGLSISSVIGEGTSVKAVLPARTSAPETGLHNKS
;
A
#
# COMPACT_ATOMS: atom_id res chain seq x y z
N MET A 1 -21.92 -47.65 -12.13
CA MET A 1 -23.18 -46.88 -12.20
C MET A 1 -23.41 -45.99 -10.98
N LEU A 2 -23.54 -46.49 -9.71
CA LEU A 2 -23.80 -45.64 -8.52
C LEU A 2 -22.66 -44.67 -8.25
N SER A 3 -21.40 -45.12 -8.33
CA SER A 3 -20.19 -44.28 -8.14
C SER A 3 -20.03 -43.20 -9.20
N GLU A 4 -20.43 -43.42 -10.42
CA GLU A 4 -20.35 -42.44 -11.52
C GLU A 4 -21.39 -41.30 -11.31
N HIS A 5 -22.60 -41.67 -10.91
CA HIS A 5 -23.65 -40.70 -10.60
C HIS A 5 -23.27 -39.84 -9.39
N PHE A 6 -22.67 -40.43 -8.35
CA PHE A 6 -22.16 -39.71 -7.18
C PHE A 6 -21.04 -38.73 -7.56
N ASN A 7 -20.06 -39.20 -8.33
CA ASN A 7 -18.95 -38.32 -8.79
C ASN A 7 -19.43 -37.22 -9.72
N LYS A 8 -20.47 -37.45 -10.52
CA LYS A 8 -21.10 -36.41 -11.35
C LYS A 8 -21.79 -35.35 -10.48
N MET A 9 -22.52 -35.80 -9.44
CA MET A 9 -23.19 -34.90 -8.49
C MET A 9 -22.17 -34.04 -7.73
N VAL A 10 -21.07 -34.61 -7.21
CA VAL A 10 -20.02 -33.91 -6.52
C VAL A 10 -19.39 -32.83 -7.41
N ARG A 11 -19.07 -33.16 -8.66
CA ARG A 11 -18.55 -32.17 -9.62
C ARG A 11 -19.55 -31.06 -9.91
N GLN A 12 -20.83 -31.39 -10.00
CA GLN A 12 -21.87 -30.38 -10.26
C GLN A 12 -22.08 -29.45 -9.07
N VAL A 13 -22.02 -29.99 -7.84
CA VAL A 13 -22.03 -29.16 -6.60
C VAL A 13 -20.81 -28.26 -6.51
N GLN A 14 -19.63 -28.79 -6.80
CA GLN A 14 -18.40 -27.99 -6.81
C GLN A 14 -18.48 -26.85 -7.84
N LYS A 15 -19.00 -27.13 -9.04
CA LYS A 15 -19.20 -26.13 -10.08
C LYS A 15 -20.19 -25.04 -9.63
N LEU A 16 -21.34 -25.41 -9.06
CA LEU A 16 -22.33 -24.46 -8.55
C LEU A 16 -21.77 -23.60 -7.43
N ILE A 17 -21.00 -24.19 -6.50
CA ILE A 17 -20.33 -23.46 -5.44
C ILE A 17 -19.36 -22.42 -6.05
N GLN A 18 -18.60 -22.81 -7.06
CA GLN A 18 -17.65 -21.91 -7.73
C GLN A 18 -18.37 -20.77 -8.47
N GLU A 19 -19.49 -21.06 -9.14
CA GLU A 19 -20.34 -20.06 -9.81
C GLU A 19 -20.92 -19.05 -8.80
N VAL A 20 -21.44 -19.51 -7.66
CA VAL A 20 -21.97 -18.65 -6.59
C VAL A 20 -20.89 -17.75 -6.00
N TYR A 21 -19.68 -18.31 -5.74
CA TYR A 21 -18.57 -17.50 -5.27
C TYR A 21 -18.14 -16.42 -6.27
N GLN A 22 -18.12 -16.77 -7.56
CA GLN A 22 -17.76 -15.84 -8.61
C GLN A 22 -18.80 -14.72 -8.76
N GLU A 23 -20.08 -15.04 -8.66
CA GLU A 23 -21.17 -14.07 -8.68
C GLU A 23 -21.09 -13.12 -7.48
N GLN A 24 -20.88 -13.63 -6.27
CA GLN A 24 -20.71 -12.83 -5.06
C GLN A 24 -19.49 -11.90 -5.16
N TYR A 25 -18.36 -12.40 -5.67
CA TYR A 25 -17.16 -11.60 -5.90
C TYR A 25 -17.42 -10.44 -6.88
N LEU A 26 -18.05 -10.73 -8.01
CA LEU A 26 -18.42 -9.70 -9.01
C LEU A 26 -19.38 -8.68 -8.44
N LYS A 27 -20.36 -9.11 -7.64
CA LYS A 27 -21.31 -8.21 -6.95
C LYS A 27 -20.59 -7.28 -5.98
N GLN A 28 -19.73 -7.81 -5.11
CA GLN A 28 -18.94 -7.01 -4.18
C GLN A 28 -18.01 -6.02 -4.91
N LYS A 29 -17.38 -6.46 -6.00
CA LYS A 29 -16.54 -5.58 -6.83
C LYS A 29 -17.36 -4.46 -7.48
N ALA A 30 -18.57 -4.75 -7.94
CA ALA A 30 -19.50 -3.77 -8.50
C ALA A 30 -19.99 -2.77 -7.44
N GLU A 31 -20.32 -3.24 -6.24
CA GLU A 31 -20.71 -2.40 -5.10
C GLU A 31 -19.58 -1.46 -4.67
N LEU A 32 -18.35 -1.96 -4.56
CA LEU A 32 -17.17 -1.14 -4.27
C LEU A 32 -16.91 -0.10 -5.36
N LYS A 33 -17.06 -0.49 -6.64
CA LYS A 33 -16.96 0.45 -7.77
C LYS A 33 -18.04 1.53 -7.72
N SER A 34 -19.27 1.16 -7.37
CA SER A 34 -20.39 2.09 -7.21
C SER A 34 -20.15 3.06 -6.05
N LEU A 35 -19.67 2.58 -4.90
CA LEU A 35 -19.33 3.42 -3.76
C LEU A 35 -18.20 4.41 -4.08
N ARG A 36 -17.17 3.96 -4.80
CA ARG A 36 -16.09 4.86 -5.28
C ARG A 36 -16.60 5.91 -6.27
N ALA A 37 -17.59 5.57 -7.10
CA ALA A 37 -18.20 6.50 -8.06
C ALA A 37 -19.11 7.56 -7.39
N GLN A 38 -19.56 7.34 -6.14
CA GLN A 38 -20.34 8.34 -5.39
C GLN A 38 -19.49 9.57 -5.01
N ILE A 39 -18.17 9.41 -4.89
CA ILE A 39 -17.25 10.54 -4.86
C ILE A 39 -17.14 11.01 -6.32
N ASN A 40 -17.71 12.14 -6.69
CA ASN A 40 -17.56 12.67 -8.04
C ASN A 40 -16.12 13.16 -8.29
N PRO A 41 -15.25 12.35 -8.92
CA PRO A 41 -13.83 12.72 -9.08
C PRO A 41 -13.68 13.97 -9.95
N HIS A 42 -14.55 14.12 -10.93
CA HIS A 42 -14.54 15.27 -11.84
C HIS A 42 -14.83 16.59 -11.11
N PHE A 43 -15.80 16.58 -10.18
CA PHE A 43 -16.07 17.76 -9.35
C PHE A 43 -14.86 18.15 -8.49
N LEU A 44 -14.21 17.15 -7.88
CA LEU A 44 -13.03 17.40 -7.06
C LEU A 44 -11.86 17.96 -7.89
N TYR A 45 -11.59 17.38 -9.06
CA TYR A 45 -10.54 17.88 -9.95
C TYR A 45 -10.82 19.30 -10.44
N ASN A 46 -12.04 19.60 -10.86
CA ASN A 46 -12.41 20.93 -11.31
C ASN A 46 -12.30 21.97 -10.18
N THR A 47 -12.63 21.58 -8.96
CA THR A 47 -12.48 22.45 -7.78
C THR A 47 -11.02 22.74 -7.49
N LEU A 48 -10.15 21.71 -7.50
CA LEU A 48 -8.71 21.86 -7.30
C LEU A 48 -8.08 22.69 -8.43
N GLU A 49 -8.49 22.48 -9.68
CA GLU A 49 -8.00 23.26 -10.81
C GLU A 49 -8.40 24.75 -10.69
N SER A 50 -9.62 25.02 -10.24
CA SER A 50 -10.08 26.39 -9.96
C SER A 50 -9.25 27.06 -8.86
N ILE A 51 -8.92 26.33 -7.79
CA ILE A 51 -8.07 26.85 -6.69
C ILE A 51 -6.65 27.08 -7.21
N ASN A 52 -6.10 26.18 -8.03
CA ASN A 52 -4.77 26.35 -8.65
C ASN A 52 -4.74 27.61 -9.53
N TRP A 53 -5.76 27.82 -10.34
CA TRP A 53 -5.89 29.00 -11.18
C TRP A 53 -5.94 30.29 -10.35
N MET A 54 -6.76 30.31 -9.28
CA MET A 54 -6.83 31.46 -8.36
C MET A 54 -5.51 31.74 -7.68
N ALA A 55 -4.79 30.73 -7.23
CA ALA A 55 -3.48 30.85 -6.62
C ALA A 55 -2.47 31.50 -7.58
N ARG A 56 -2.42 31.00 -8.82
CA ARG A 56 -1.55 31.56 -9.87
C ARG A 56 -1.90 33.01 -10.22
N THR A 57 -3.19 33.32 -10.33
CA THR A 57 -3.66 34.69 -10.63
C THR A 57 -3.31 35.68 -9.53
N ARG A 58 -3.24 35.20 -8.28
CA ARG A 58 -2.88 36.02 -7.12
C ARG A 58 -1.40 35.98 -6.77
N ASN A 59 -0.54 35.41 -7.64
CA ASN A 59 0.90 35.27 -7.46
C ASN A 59 1.28 34.56 -6.14
N VAL A 60 0.56 33.46 -5.80
CA VAL A 60 0.89 32.57 -4.68
C VAL A 60 1.15 31.17 -5.24
N PRO A 61 2.32 30.95 -5.90
CA PRO A 61 2.62 29.70 -6.58
C PRO A 61 2.66 28.49 -5.64
N GLU A 62 3.02 28.68 -4.37
CA GLU A 62 3.09 27.63 -3.35
C GLU A 62 1.74 26.94 -3.17
N ILE A 63 0.64 27.69 -3.13
CA ILE A 63 -0.72 27.11 -3.05
C ILE A 63 -1.04 26.36 -4.33
N GLY A 64 -0.64 26.87 -5.49
CA GLY A 64 -0.82 26.19 -6.77
C GLY A 64 -0.11 24.83 -6.82
N ASP A 65 1.13 24.77 -6.38
CA ASP A 65 1.93 23.54 -6.35
C ASP A 65 1.37 22.51 -5.36
N MET A 66 0.91 22.95 -4.19
CA MET A 66 0.24 22.10 -3.21
C MET A 66 -1.05 21.50 -3.75
N VAL A 67 -1.90 22.33 -4.36
CA VAL A 67 -3.18 21.90 -4.95
C VAL A 67 -2.96 20.94 -6.11
N LYS A 68 -1.93 21.18 -6.94
CA LYS A 68 -1.55 20.28 -8.02
C LYS A 68 -1.11 18.92 -7.46
N ALA A 69 -0.20 18.90 -6.48
CA ALA A 69 0.25 17.66 -5.85
C ALA A 69 -0.92 16.87 -5.23
N LEU A 70 -1.87 17.55 -4.59
CA LEU A 70 -3.08 16.93 -4.05
C LEU A 70 -3.97 16.33 -5.16
N GLY A 71 -4.15 17.05 -6.27
CA GLY A 71 -4.91 16.57 -7.44
C GLY A 71 -4.30 15.30 -8.04
N ASP A 72 -2.98 15.26 -8.17
CA ASP A 72 -2.24 14.10 -8.69
C ASP A 72 -2.36 12.89 -7.75
N LEU A 73 -2.24 13.08 -6.42
CA LEU A 73 -2.46 12.02 -5.43
C LEU A 73 -3.88 11.46 -5.48
N MET A 74 -4.89 12.32 -5.58
CA MET A 74 -6.28 11.89 -5.70
C MET A 74 -6.50 11.11 -7.00
N ARG A 75 -5.93 11.55 -8.11
CA ARG A 75 -6.01 10.85 -9.39
C ARG A 75 -5.39 9.46 -9.28
N ALA A 76 -4.20 9.36 -8.70
CA ALA A 76 -3.54 8.10 -8.42
C ALA A 76 -4.42 7.18 -7.56
N SER A 77 -5.06 7.68 -6.51
CA SER A 77 -5.89 6.88 -5.61
C SER A 77 -7.18 6.36 -6.25
N ILE A 78 -7.79 7.16 -7.14
CA ILE A 78 -9.10 6.86 -7.75
C ILE A 78 -8.96 6.02 -9.03
N SER A 79 -7.82 6.07 -9.75
CA SER A 79 -7.61 5.29 -10.97
C SER A 79 -7.86 3.80 -10.71
N GLY A 80 -8.50 3.12 -11.71
CA GLY A 80 -9.01 1.75 -11.54
C GLY A 80 -7.97 0.63 -11.60
N ASP A 81 -6.70 0.97 -11.84
CA ASP A 81 -5.62 -0.01 -11.99
C ASP A 81 -5.15 -0.51 -10.62
N ASP A 82 -5.02 -1.81 -10.50
CA ASP A 82 -4.52 -2.46 -9.27
C ASP A 82 -2.98 -2.51 -9.24
N PHE A 83 -2.32 -2.32 -10.39
CA PHE A 83 -0.88 -2.35 -10.58
C PHE A 83 -0.40 -1.13 -11.34
N VAL A 84 0.77 -0.64 -10.97
CA VAL A 84 1.42 0.54 -11.56
C VAL A 84 2.93 0.30 -11.67
N THR A 85 3.65 1.17 -12.38
CA THR A 85 5.11 1.12 -12.37
C THR A 85 5.67 1.61 -11.02
N LEU A 86 6.86 1.18 -10.65
CA LEU A 86 7.53 1.70 -9.46
C LEU A 86 7.77 3.23 -9.59
N ASN A 87 8.02 3.73 -10.78
CA ASN A 87 8.12 5.17 -11.03
C ASN A 87 6.82 5.92 -10.70
N ASP A 88 5.65 5.31 -10.96
CA ASP A 88 4.36 5.91 -10.59
C ASP A 88 4.21 5.98 -9.07
N GLU A 89 4.57 4.90 -8.33
CA GLU A 89 4.58 4.89 -6.87
C GLU A 89 5.51 5.96 -6.30
N ILE A 90 6.73 6.09 -6.84
CA ILE A 90 7.69 7.11 -6.41
C ILE A 90 7.19 8.51 -6.72
N THR A 91 6.52 8.70 -7.85
CA THR A 91 5.88 9.98 -8.20
C THR A 91 4.78 10.33 -7.20
N ASN A 92 3.95 9.36 -6.82
CA ASN A 92 2.91 9.54 -5.81
C ASN A 92 3.50 9.91 -4.45
N ILE A 93 4.54 9.20 -4.00
CA ILE A 93 5.26 9.51 -2.75
C ILE A 93 5.86 10.92 -2.82
N THR A 94 6.47 11.28 -3.94
CA THR A 94 7.06 12.61 -4.12
C THR A 94 6.00 13.71 -3.99
N ASN A 95 4.81 13.51 -4.55
CA ASN A 95 3.70 14.45 -4.41
C ASN A 95 3.19 14.52 -2.97
N TYR A 96 3.08 13.37 -2.28
CA TYR A 96 2.74 13.33 -0.87
C TYR A 96 3.75 14.09 0.00
N LEU A 97 5.04 13.82 -0.20
CA LEU A 97 6.13 14.48 0.53
C LEU A 97 6.19 15.99 0.26
N LYS A 98 5.88 16.44 -0.96
CA LYS A 98 5.72 17.87 -1.26
C LYS A 98 4.64 18.49 -0.39
N ILE A 99 3.48 17.88 -0.26
CA ILE A 99 2.39 18.38 0.60
C ILE A 99 2.84 18.42 2.06
N GLN A 100 3.50 17.37 2.55
CA GLN A 100 4.02 17.35 3.92
C GLN A 100 5.08 18.43 4.15
N LYS A 101 5.90 18.73 3.15
CA LYS A 101 6.90 19.80 3.24
C LYS A 101 6.27 21.18 3.39
N PHE A 102 5.07 21.43 2.85
CA PHE A 102 4.33 22.67 3.15
C PHE A 102 3.90 22.77 4.62
N ARG A 103 3.60 21.63 5.26
CA ARG A 103 3.18 21.57 6.67
C ARG A 103 4.37 21.72 7.63
N TYR A 104 5.48 21.02 7.33
CA TYR A 104 6.64 20.93 8.23
C TYR A 104 7.77 21.90 7.87
N GLY A 105 7.72 22.52 6.69
CA GLY A 105 8.75 23.45 6.23
C GLY A 105 10.11 22.79 6.07
N ASP A 106 11.14 23.51 6.49
CA ASP A 106 12.52 23.04 6.41
C ASP A 106 12.85 21.94 7.42
N ARG A 107 11.96 21.70 8.39
CA ARG A 107 12.11 20.62 9.37
C ARG A 107 12.01 19.22 8.76
N LEU A 108 11.46 19.07 7.55
CA LEU A 108 11.36 17.79 6.85
C LEU A 108 12.42 17.70 5.76
N GLY A 109 13.48 16.92 6.02
CA GLY A 109 14.48 16.53 5.03
C GLY A 109 14.03 15.28 4.26
N VAL A 110 14.13 15.30 2.92
CA VAL A 110 13.73 14.19 2.06
C VAL A 110 14.86 13.84 1.10
N CYS A 111 15.21 12.55 1.03
CA CYS A 111 16.18 12.02 0.08
C CYS A 111 15.59 10.79 -0.62
N ILE A 112 15.47 10.83 -1.95
CA ILE A 112 14.97 9.72 -2.78
C ILE A 112 16.07 9.31 -3.75
N GLY A 113 16.51 8.04 -3.68
CA GLY A 113 17.53 7.46 -4.54
C GLY A 113 17.07 6.09 -5.06
N ILE A 114 16.40 6.07 -6.22
CA ILE A 114 15.92 4.85 -6.87
C ILE A 114 16.79 4.54 -8.08
N SER A 115 17.28 3.31 -8.18
CA SER A 115 18.04 2.87 -9.33
C SER A 115 17.16 2.91 -10.60
N PRO A 116 17.66 3.47 -11.73
CA PRO A 116 16.86 3.64 -12.95
C PRO A 116 16.34 2.33 -13.54
N ASP A 117 17.04 1.23 -13.35
CA ASP A 117 16.73 -0.10 -13.88
C ASP A 117 15.49 -0.74 -13.25
N ILE A 118 15.09 -0.32 -12.04
CA ILE A 118 13.89 -0.83 -11.37
C ILE A 118 12.63 0.02 -11.61
N GLY A 119 12.76 1.19 -12.21
CA GLY A 119 11.65 2.15 -12.35
C GLY A 119 10.45 1.63 -13.15
N GLN A 120 10.66 0.72 -14.10
CA GLN A 120 9.62 0.13 -14.95
C GLN A 120 9.03 -1.18 -14.39
N ILE A 121 9.48 -1.61 -13.22
CA ILE A 121 8.95 -2.81 -12.57
C ILE A 121 7.52 -2.53 -12.11
N ILE A 122 6.65 -3.52 -12.35
CA ILE A 122 5.24 -3.44 -12.02
C ILE A 122 5.02 -3.88 -10.56
N VAL A 123 4.40 -3.01 -9.80
CA VAL A 123 4.12 -3.21 -8.37
C VAL A 123 2.64 -2.98 -8.07
N PRO A 124 2.09 -3.57 -7.01
CA PRO A 124 0.74 -3.24 -6.57
C PRO A 124 0.68 -1.77 -6.18
N LYS A 125 -0.36 -1.10 -6.61
CA LYS A 125 -0.57 0.33 -6.36
C LYS A 125 -0.69 0.65 -4.87
N LEU A 126 -0.14 1.79 -4.43
CA LEU A 126 -0.20 2.28 -3.05
C LEU A 126 0.40 1.29 -2.03
N ILE A 127 1.56 0.68 -2.36
CA ILE A 127 2.30 -0.16 -1.40
C ILE A 127 3.35 0.63 -0.62
N LEU A 128 3.94 1.67 -1.23
CA LEU A 128 4.99 2.45 -0.57
C LEU A 128 4.42 3.63 0.23
N GLN A 129 3.31 4.22 -0.21
CA GLN A 129 2.72 5.38 0.45
C GLN A 129 2.39 5.13 1.92
N PRO A 130 1.75 4.02 2.35
CA PRO A 130 1.45 3.78 3.77
C PRO A 130 2.71 3.65 4.64
N ILE A 131 3.84 3.20 4.05
CA ILE A 131 5.11 3.10 4.77
C ILE A 131 5.66 4.51 5.03
N VAL A 132 5.65 5.37 4.00
CA VAL A 132 6.09 6.77 4.10
C VAL A 132 5.19 7.57 5.05
N GLU A 133 3.87 7.35 4.99
CA GLU A 133 2.91 7.96 5.92
C GLU A 133 3.23 7.59 7.37
N ASN A 134 3.53 6.31 7.62
CA ASN A 134 3.90 5.83 8.93
C ASN A 134 5.19 6.50 9.46
N SER A 135 6.23 6.62 8.60
CA SER A 135 7.47 7.31 8.96
C SER A 135 7.24 8.77 9.33
N ILE A 136 6.36 9.48 8.62
CA ILE A 136 6.09 10.89 8.92
C ILE A 136 5.25 11.04 10.18
N VAL A 137 4.11 10.35 10.25
CA VAL A 137 3.13 10.55 11.34
C VAL A 137 3.66 10.02 12.67
N HIS A 138 4.32 8.86 12.67
CA HIS A 138 4.77 8.18 13.90
C HIS A 138 6.27 8.29 14.15
N GLY A 139 7.07 8.55 13.11
CA GLY A 139 8.50 8.74 13.25
C GLY A 139 8.86 10.20 13.51
N LEU A 140 8.39 11.09 12.67
CA LEU A 140 8.88 12.47 12.61
C LEU A 140 7.96 13.49 13.29
N GLU A 141 6.64 13.28 13.35
CA GLU A 141 5.70 14.26 13.94
C GLU A 141 5.94 14.44 15.44
N GLU A 142 6.34 13.38 16.14
CA GLU A 142 6.66 13.41 17.56
C GLU A 142 8.09 13.92 17.86
N LYS A 143 8.92 14.07 16.83
CA LYS A 143 10.28 14.59 16.98
C LYS A 143 10.27 16.11 17.12
N LEU A 144 10.97 16.62 18.11
CA LEU A 144 11.08 18.09 18.35
C LEU A 144 12.07 18.76 17.39
N GLU A 145 13.02 18.01 16.87
CA GLU A 145 14.09 18.44 15.97
C GLU A 145 13.72 18.21 14.50
N ASP A 146 14.64 18.59 13.59
CA ASP A 146 14.52 18.30 12.18
C ASP A 146 14.51 16.78 11.95
N GLY A 147 13.63 16.33 11.07
CA GLY A 147 13.47 14.93 10.75
C GLY A 147 13.78 14.65 9.27
N HIS A 148 14.38 13.50 9.02
CA HIS A 148 14.77 13.09 7.68
C HIS A 148 14.13 11.76 7.31
N ILE A 149 13.63 11.69 6.07
CA ILE A 149 13.21 10.43 5.45
C ILE A 149 14.08 10.14 4.23
N ARG A 150 14.60 8.93 4.17
CA ARG A 150 15.37 8.42 3.03
C ARG A 150 14.65 7.25 2.41
N ILE A 151 14.45 7.31 1.10
CA ILE A 151 13.85 6.26 0.29
C ILE A 151 14.89 5.84 -0.72
N SER A 152 15.30 4.57 -0.69
CA SER A 152 16.22 4.00 -1.67
C SER A 152 15.66 2.71 -2.25
N GLY A 153 16.03 2.41 -3.50
CA GLY A 153 15.59 1.19 -4.16
C GLY A 153 16.63 0.71 -5.16
N GLU A 154 16.89 -0.59 -5.13
CA GLU A 154 17.87 -1.24 -6.00
C GLU A 154 17.47 -2.69 -6.30
N LEU A 155 18.15 -3.29 -7.28
CA LEU A 155 18.00 -4.69 -7.61
C LEU A 155 19.04 -5.51 -6.84
N GLU A 156 18.59 -6.40 -5.94
CA GLU A 156 19.44 -7.32 -5.18
C GLU A 156 19.05 -8.77 -5.53
N ASN A 157 20.01 -9.55 -6.03
CA ASN A 157 19.81 -10.99 -6.34
C ASN A 157 18.60 -11.32 -7.24
N GLY A 158 18.20 -10.38 -8.09
CA GLY A 158 17.03 -10.53 -8.98
C GLY A 158 15.69 -10.07 -8.40
N ASP A 159 15.69 -9.58 -7.16
CA ASP A 159 14.54 -8.99 -6.50
C ASP A 159 14.72 -7.47 -6.34
N VAL A 160 13.61 -6.75 -6.32
CA VAL A 160 13.58 -5.32 -5.99
C VAL A 160 13.55 -5.16 -4.48
N VAL A 161 14.54 -4.46 -3.97
CA VAL A 161 14.61 -4.09 -2.56
C VAL A 161 14.42 -2.59 -2.43
N ILE A 162 13.41 -2.19 -1.66
CA ILE A 162 13.13 -0.79 -1.35
C ILE A 162 13.28 -0.60 0.15
N MET A 163 14.11 0.37 0.53
CA MET A 163 14.33 0.78 1.91
C MET A 163 13.71 2.15 2.14
N ILE A 164 12.91 2.27 3.19
CA ILE A 164 12.35 3.53 3.67
C ILE A 164 12.84 3.69 5.11
N CYS A 165 13.67 4.70 5.34
CA CYS A 165 14.31 4.96 6.63
C CYS A 165 13.94 6.36 7.09
N ASP A 166 13.54 6.49 8.34
CA ASP A 166 13.39 7.76 9.03
C ASP A 166 14.36 7.84 10.24
N ASP A 167 14.71 9.03 10.64
CA ASP A 167 15.48 9.33 11.85
C ASP A 167 14.57 9.81 12.98
N GLY A 168 13.34 9.30 13.02
CA GLY A 168 12.31 9.66 13.97
C GLY A 168 12.53 9.14 15.39
N VAL A 169 11.48 9.13 16.19
CA VAL A 169 11.52 8.67 17.59
C VAL A 169 11.83 7.18 17.74
N GLY A 170 11.66 6.40 16.67
CA GLY A 170 11.83 4.95 16.71
C GLY A 170 10.78 4.23 17.57
N MET A 171 10.97 2.94 17.78
CA MET A 171 10.11 2.11 18.62
C MET A 171 10.90 1.08 19.42
N GLU A 172 10.28 0.56 20.48
CA GLU A 172 10.85 -0.52 21.28
C GLU A 172 11.08 -1.77 20.44
N LYS A 173 12.17 -2.47 20.72
CA LYS A 173 12.56 -3.69 20.00
C LYS A 173 11.44 -4.74 20.02
N GLU A 174 10.77 -4.90 21.16
CA GLU A 174 9.64 -5.83 21.34
C GLU A 174 8.50 -5.53 20.36
N LYS A 175 8.24 -4.25 20.10
CA LYS A 175 7.21 -3.79 19.14
C LYS A 175 7.63 -4.08 17.71
N ALA A 176 8.87 -3.81 17.34
CA ALA A 176 9.43 -4.14 16.02
C ALA A 176 9.43 -5.65 15.77
N ASP A 177 9.85 -6.45 16.77
CA ASP A 177 9.85 -7.91 16.71
C ASP A 177 8.42 -8.47 16.60
N HIS A 178 7.46 -7.85 17.26
CA HIS A 178 6.04 -8.22 17.16
C HIS A 178 5.51 -7.98 15.75
N LEU A 179 5.80 -6.83 15.14
CA LEU A 179 5.42 -6.55 13.75
C LEU A 179 6.05 -7.55 12.77
N ASN A 180 7.33 -7.86 12.91
CA ASN A 180 7.99 -8.86 12.09
C ASN A 180 7.37 -10.26 12.24
N ARG A 181 6.90 -10.64 13.45
CA ARG A 181 6.13 -11.88 13.64
C ARG A 181 4.80 -11.84 12.89
N LEU A 182 4.06 -10.74 12.98
CA LEU A 182 2.79 -10.56 12.24
C LEU A 182 3.01 -10.61 10.72
N PHE A 183 4.12 -10.09 10.23
CA PHE A 183 4.50 -10.23 8.82
C PHE A 183 4.81 -11.70 8.47
N SER A 184 5.47 -12.47 9.36
CA SER A 184 5.81 -13.88 9.10
C SER A 184 4.66 -14.87 9.24
N GLU A 185 3.59 -14.53 9.97
CA GLU A 185 2.43 -15.38 10.24
C GLU A 185 1.47 -15.53 9.05
N TYR A 186 1.79 -14.94 7.90
CA TYR A 186 1.01 -15.17 6.69
C TYR A 186 1.20 -16.62 6.20
N HIS A 187 0.27 -17.50 6.59
CA HIS A 187 0.20 -18.84 6.07
C HIS A 187 -0.68 -18.92 4.82
N GLU A 188 -0.23 -19.58 3.78
CA GLU A 188 -0.97 -19.87 2.52
C GLU A 188 -2.34 -20.54 2.74
N GLY A 189 -2.62 -21.03 3.95
CA GLY A 189 -3.89 -21.67 4.32
C GLY A 189 -5.05 -20.70 4.60
N THR A 190 -4.78 -19.41 4.78
CA THR A 190 -5.83 -18.38 4.89
C THR A 190 -6.18 -17.87 3.49
N ARG A 191 -6.53 -18.77 2.58
CA ARG A 191 -7.30 -18.39 1.40
C ARG A 191 -8.55 -17.72 1.92
N VAL A 192 -8.67 -16.45 1.71
CA VAL A 192 -9.90 -15.68 1.92
C VAL A 192 -10.91 -16.25 0.92
N SER A 193 -11.55 -17.32 1.32
CA SER A 193 -12.84 -17.72 0.74
C SER A 193 -13.75 -16.52 0.98
N GLY A 194 -14.11 -15.83 -0.10
CA GLY A 194 -14.84 -14.59 -0.18
C GLY A 194 -15.69 -14.24 1.04
N GLY A 195 -15.25 -13.31 1.82
CA GLY A 195 -15.97 -12.81 2.98
C GLY A 195 -14.97 -12.49 4.08
N SER A 196 -14.90 -11.20 4.45
CA SER A 196 -14.13 -10.64 5.56
C SER A 196 -13.74 -11.69 6.62
N ALA A 197 -12.65 -12.40 6.42
CA ALA A 197 -11.95 -12.99 7.54
C ALA A 197 -11.36 -11.80 8.31
N LYS A 198 -12.18 -11.23 9.18
CA LYS A 198 -11.71 -10.42 10.29
C LYS A 198 -10.85 -11.38 11.12
N VAL A 199 -9.56 -11.50 10.76
CA VAL A 199 -8.57 -11.86 11.75
C VAL A 199 -8.77 -10.80 12.83
N ASP A 200 -9.15 -11.23 14.02
CA ASP A 200 -9.46 -10.30 15.09
C ASP A 200 -8.13 -9.74 15.64
N ILE A 201 -7.51 -8.87 14.82
CA ILE A 201 -6.28 -8.11 15.12
C ILE A 201 -6.45 -7.36 16.46
N ARG A 202 -7.72 -7.20 16.91
CA ARG A 202 -8.08 -6.49 18.13
C ARG A 202 -7.63 -7.19 19.41
N LYS A 203 -7.28 -8.47 19.37
CA LYS A 203 -6.86 -9.21 20.57
C LYS A 203 -5.36 -9.11 20.87
N ASP A 204 -4.55 -8.81 19.86
CA ASP A 204 -3.09 -8.93 19.97
C ASP A 204 -2.38 -7.57 20.04
N ILE A 205 -3.08 -6.47 19.77
CA ILE A 205 -2.50 -5.12 19.75
C ILE A 205 -3.07 -4.33 20.94
N GLY A 206 -2.18 -3.83 21.81
CA GLY A 206 -2.46 -3.10 23.04
C GLY A 206 -3.43 -1.93 22.92
N SER A 207 -3.15 -0.69 22.99
CA SER A 207 -4.09 0.43 22.99
C SER A 207 -4.81 0.66 21.64
N LYS A 208 -5.97 1.32 21.67
CA LYS A 208 -6.75 1.66 20.44
C LYS A 208 -5.96 2.53 19.45
N ASP A 209 -5.04 3.35 19.93
CA ASP A 209 -4.23 4.26 19.10
C ASP A 209 -3.12 3.49 18.36
N ASP A 210 -2.49 2.49 18.99
CA ASP A 210 -1.52 1.61 18.35
C ASP A 210 -2.12 0.76 17.23
N MET A 211 -3.42 0.46 17.30
CA MET A 211 -4.10 -0.39 16.33
C MET A 211 -4.24 0.26 14.95
N HIS A 212 -4.49 1.57 14.87
CA HIS A 212 -4.64 2.27 13.59
C HIS A 212 -3.30 2.41 12.86
N THR A 213 -2.23 2.60 13.60
CA THR A 213 -0.86 2.86 13.13
C THR A 213 -0.26 1.71 12.34
N HIS A 214 -0.41 0.48 12.85
CA HIS A 214 0.27 -0.68 12.27
C HIS A 214 -0.58 -1.45 11.24
N ILE A 215 -1.89 -1.20 11.19
CA ILE A 215 -2.79 -1.80 10.18
C ILE A 215 -2.32 -1.48 8.75
N GLY A 216 -1.79 -0.28 8.51
CA GLY A 216 -1.26 0.12 7.22
C GLY A 216 -0.14 -0.78 6.73
N LEU A 217 0.89 -1.00 7.57
CA LEU A 217 2.04 -1.85 7.24
C LEU A 217 1.64 -3.32 7.07
N ILE A 218 0.81 -3.85 7.97
CA ILE A 218 0.31 -5.22 7.89
C ILE A 218 -0.48 -5.44 6.60
N ASN A 219 -1.30 -4.47 6.18
CA ASN A 219 -2.06 -4.56 4.95
C ASN A 219 -1.15 -4.52 3.72
N VAL A 220 -0.08 -3.72 3.74
CA VAL A 220 0.93 -3.70 2.68
C VAL A 220 1.63 -5.05 2.58
N ASP A 221 2.12 -5.58 3.70
CA ASP A 221 2.80 -6.89 3.74
C ASP A 221 1.90 -8.01 3.19
N ARG A 222 0.67 -8.11 3.70
CA ARG A 222 -0.32 -9.10 3.24
C ARG A 222 -0.61 -8.97 1.75
N ARG A 223 -0.69 -7.74 1.26
CA ARG A 223 -0.96 -7.47 -0.15
C ARG A 223 0.20 -7.93 -1.03
N ILE A 224 1.44 -7.66 -0.64
CA ILE A 224 2.63 -8.13 -1.34
C ILE A 224 2.62 -9.67 -1.38
N LYS A 225 2.42 -10.32 -0.24
CA LYS A 225 2.40 -11.79 -0.14
C LYS A 225 1.26 -12.43 -0.91
N MET A 226 0.10 -11.79 -0.95
CA MET A 226 -1.05 -12.27 -1.73
C MET A 226 -0.74 -12.35 -3.22
N TYR A 227 0.02 -11.38 -3.76
CA TYR A 227 0.34 -11.34 -5.18
C TYR A 227 1.61 -12.11 -5.55
N TYR A 228 2.57 -12.18 -4.64
CA TYR A 228 3.92 -12.68 -4.96
C TYR A 228 4.36 -13.88 -4.14
N GLY A 229 3.59 -14.30 -3.14
CA GLY A 229 3.91 -15.42 -2.26
C GLY A 229 4.65 -15.00 -0.98
N ALA A 230 4.79 -15.96 -0.08
CA ALA A 230 5.29 -15.73 1.29
C ALA A 230 6.77 -15.30 1.38
N SER A 231 7.55 -15.50 0.30
CA SER A 231 8.97 -15.11 0.25
C SER A 231 9.17 -13.59 0.13
N TYR A 232 8.13 -12.85 -0.25
CA TYR A 232 8.13 -11.41 -0.42
C TYR A 232 7.37 -10.73 0.72
N GLY A 233 7.52 -9.43 0.90
CA GLY A 233 6.83 -8.69 1.94
C GLY A 233 7.69 -7.65 2.60
N LEU A 234 7.33 -7.30 3.83
CA LEU A 234 7.99 -6.29 4.64
C LEU A 234 8.86 -6.91 5.74
N SER A 235 9.88 -6.17 6.12
CA SER A 235 10.57 -6.33 7.39
C SER A 235 10.88 -4.96 7.99
N ILE A 236 10.89 -4.86 9.32
CA ILE A 236 11.09 -3.61 10.05
C ILE A 236 12.21 -3.75 11.05
N SER A 237 13.02 -2.71 11.16
CA SER A 237 14.06 -2.55 12.18
C SER A 237 13.92 -1.14 12.77
N SER A 238 13.95 -1.02 14.08
CA SER A 238 13.80 0.27 14.77
C SER A 238 14.58 0.28 16.07
N VAL A 239 15.09 1.47 16.42
CA VAL A 239 15.76 1.74 17.69
C VAL A 239 15.19 3.06 18.24
N ILE A 240 14.81 3.07 19.51
CA ILE A 240 14.31 4.28 20.17
C ILE A 240 15.35 5.39 20.07
N GLY A 241 14.91 6.56 19.58
CA GLY A 241 15.75 7.75 19.42
C GLY A 241 16.64 7.76 18.18
N GLU A 242 16.73 6.65 17.42
CA GLU A 242 17.52 6.57 16.19
C GLU A 242 16.66 6.50 14.92
N GLY A 243 15.38 6.09 15.06
CA GLY A 243 14.42 6.02 13.97
C GLY A 243 14.02 4.61 13.56
N THR A 244 13.39 4.52 12.38
CA THR A 244 12.83 3.27 11.85
C THR A 244 13.27 3.04 10.42
N SER A 245 13.54 1.79 10.08
CA SER A 245 13.83 1.32 8.73
C SER A 245 12.86 0.21 8.35
N VAL A 246 12.14 0.40 7.24
CA VAL A 246 11.25 -0.61 6.65
C VAL A 246 11.85 -1.04 5.32
N LYS A 247 12.07 -2.34 5.18
CA LYS A 247 12.52 -2.99 3.95
C LYS A 247 11.33 -3.67 3.29
N ALA A 248 11.07 -3.35 2.03
CA ALA A 248 10.11 -4.05 1.17
C ALA A 248 10.87 -4.86 0.12
N VAL A 249 10.55 -6.14 -0.01
CA VAL A 249 11.13 -7.04 -1.03
C VAL A 249 10.04 -7.48 -1.99
N LEU A 250 10.28 -7.29 -3.28
CA LEU A 250 9.34 -7.55 -4.38
C LEU A 250 10.07 -8.26 -5.53
N PRO A 251 9.40 -9.13 -6.32
CA PRO A 251 10.04 -9.70 -7.50
C PRO A 251 10.22 -8.64 -8.60
N ALA A 252 11.33 -8.70 -9.32
CA ALA A 252 11.59 -7.86 -10.48
C ALA A 252 10.75 -8.30 -11.68
N ARG A 253 9.49 -7.85 -11.78
CA ARG A 253 8.57 -8.19 -12.86
C ARG A 253 8.15 -6.96 -13.65
N THR A 254 8.12 -7.09 -14.98
CA THR A 254 7.65 -6.03 -15.90
C THR A 254 6.20 -6.23 -16.34
N SER A 255 5.51 -7.27 -15.83
CA SER A 255 4.10 -7.53 -16.07
C SER A 255 3.38 -7.81 -14.74
N ALA A 256 2.12 -7.40 -14.66
CA ALA A 256 1.28 -7.70 -13.51
C ALA A 256 1.18 -9.23 -13.31
N PRO A 257 1.19 -9.73 -12.06
CA PRO A 257 0.95 -11.14 -11.82
C PRO A 257 -0.44 -11.52 -12.35
N GLU A 258 -0.50 -12.65 -13.05
CA GLU A 258 -1.81 -13.22 -13.38
C GLU A 258 -2.54 -13.47 -12.07
N THR A 259 -3.64 -12.77 -11.87
CA THR A 259 -4.53 -13.04 -10.73
C THR A 259 -4.98 -14.48 -10.86
N GLY A 260 -4.40 -15.36 -10.05
CA GLY A 260 -4.55 -16.82 -10.12
C GLY A 260 -5.96 -17.30 -9.78
N LEU A 261 -6.94 -16.88 -10.58
CA LEU A 261 -8.31 -17.39 -10.65
C LEU A 261 -8.56 -18.18 -11.94
N HIS A 262 -7.52 -18.41 -12.75
CA HIS A 262 -7.63 -19.26 -13.93
C HIS A 262 -6.74 -20.50 -13.81
N ASN A 263 -7.44 -21.66 -13.73
CA ASN A 263 -7.04 -23.00 -14.16
C ASN A 263 -5.88 -23.70 -13.43
N LYS A 264 -6.28 -24.60 -12.50
CA LYS A 264 -5.78 -25.97 -12.66
C LYS A 264 -6.94 -26.82 -13.21
N SER A 265 -6.79 -27.16 -14.50
CA SER A 265 -7.55 -28.18 -15.23
C SER A 265 -7.49 -29.53 -14.52
#